data_8ed94b66ce8bd3fe395b5c5b50c8b217
#
_entry.id   8ed94b66ce8bd3fe395b5c5b50c8b217
#
_cell.length_a   1.000
_cell.length_b   1.000
_cell.length_c   1.000
_cell.angle_alpha   90.00
_cell.angle_beta   90.00
_cell.angle_gamma   90.00
#
_symmetry.space_group_name_H-M   'P 1'
#
loop_
_entity.id
_entity.type
_entity.pdbx_description
1 polymer ?
#
loop_
_entity_poly.entity_id
_entity_poly.type
_entity_poly.pdbx_seq_one_letter_code
_entity_poly.pdbx_strand_id
1 'polypeptide(L)'
;GFEKFNLAKSLDLEIPLIATNEVFYINKNMHEAHDALICIKNKTYVNEKQRIKLSDQHYLKSDSEMLELFSDLPEALENNFNFPYRCVFRPLFSKPILPNISSEKRGNADKILRDDSYFGLKKKLEKNFGIKCQDLSLNEKYLKYKDRLDHELDIIIEMKYASYFLIVSDYIKWAKTNDIPVGPGRGSGAGSLVAWCLSITDVDPIKFNLIFERFLNPDRISMPDFDIDFCEDKRDLVFEYLTKKYKESVAHIITFGKLKAR
;
A
#
# COMPACT_ATOMS: atom_id res chain seq x y z
N GLY A 1 24.58 26.27 -22.58
CA GLY A 1 23.60 25.85 -21.69
C GLY A 1 23.98 24.63 -20.85
N PHE A 2 23.05 23.78 -20.59
CA PHE A 2 23.15 22.64 -19.69
C PHE A 2 24.23 21.62 -20.07
N GLU A 3 24.36 21.32 -21.35
CA GLU A 3 25.39 20.43 -21.90
C GLU A 3 26.82 20.92 -21.58
N LYS A 4 27.12 22.21 -21.83
CA LYS A 4 28.43 22.77 -21.47
C LYS A 4 28.72 22.71 -19.99
N PHE A 5 27.70 22.86 -19.16
CA PHE A 5 27.83 22.68 -17.71
C PHE A 5 28.17 21.24 -17.34
N ASN A 6 27.46 20.26 -17.94
CA ASN A 6 27.74 18.84 -17.69
C ASN A 6 29.13 18.43 -18.16
N LEU A 7 29.56 18.89 -19.33
CA LEU A 7 30.93 18.65 -19.83
C LEU A 7 31.99 19.21 -18.87
N ALA A 8 31.83 20.47 -18.45
CA ALA A 8 32.76 21.09 -17.49
C ALA A 8 32.78 20.34 -16.15
N LYS A 9 31.63 19.94 -15.63
CA LYS A 9 31.54 19.19 -14.38
C LYS A 9 32.06 17.76 -14.48
N SER A 10 31.89 17.11 -15.62
CA SER A 10 32.46 15.78 -15.89
C SER A 10 33.99 15.83 -15.80
N LEU A 11 34.60 16.81 -16.43
CA LEU A 11 36.04 17.01 -16.37
C LEU A 11 36.54 17.39 -14.98
N ASP A 12 35.85 18.31 -14.30
CA ASP A 12 36.22 18.81 -12.98
C ASP A 12 36.13 17.74 -11.88
N LEU A 13 35.15 16.84 -11.97
CA LEU A 13 34.85 15.83 -10.97
C LEU A 13 35.28 14.41 -11.39
N GLU A 14 35.88 14.26 -12.57
CA GLU A 14 36.28 12.96 -13.15
C GLU A 14 35.10 11.96 -13.21
N ILE A 15 33.86 12.47 -13.46
CA ILE A 15 32.66 11.63 -13.57
C ILE A 15 32.35 11.40 -15.04
N PRO A 16 32.30 10.13 -15.51
CA PRO A 16 32.00 9.80 -16.89
C PRO A 16 30.57 10.27 -17.27
N LEU A 17 30.44 10.88 -18.45
CA LEU A 17 29.15 11.20 -19.04
C LEU A 17 28.49 9.95 -19.63
N ILE A 18 27.19 9.91 -19.61
CA ILE A 18 26.36 8.95 -20.33
C ILE A 18 25.43 9.68 -21.30
N ALA A 19 25.21 9.09 -22.46
CA ALA A 19 24.29 9.61 -23.46
C ALA A 19 22.86 9.16 -23.16
N THR A 20 21.94 10.10 -22.90
CA THR A 20 20.55 9.80 -22.59
C THR A 20 19.60 10.58 -23.48
N ASN A 21 18.44 10.00 -23.76
CA ASN A 21 17.29 10.65 -24.34
C ASN A 21 16.12 10.51 -23.38
N GLU A 22 15.42 11.60 -23.10
CA GLU A 22 14.22 11.54 -22.27
C GLU A 22 13.08 10.91 -23.07
N VAL A 23 12.71 9.68 -22.71
CA VAL A 23 11.75 8.87 -23.45
C VAL A 23 10.40 8.83 -22.74
N PHE A 24 9.34 9.25 -23.43
CA PHE A 24 7.96 9.20 -22.93
C PHE A 24 7.07 8.24 -23.74
N TYR A 25 7.45 7.89 -24.96
CA TYR A 25 6.69 7.01 -25.83
C TYR A 25 7.61 6.22 -26.79
N ILE A 26 7.07 5.13 -27.34
CA ILE A 26 7.89 4.16 -28.10
C ILE A 26 8.18 4.69 -29.52
N ASN A 27 7.16 5.16 -30.22
CA ASN A 27 7.28 5.57 -31.61
C ASN A 27 7.02 7.06 -31.79
N LYS A 28 7.70 7.70 -32.72
CA LYS A 28 7.59 9.13 -33.02
C LYS A 28 6.15 9.59 -33.32
N ASN A 29 5.34 8.73 -33.94
CA ASN A 29 3.93 9.02 -34.25
C ASN A 29 3.01 9.06 -33.02
N MET A 30 3.48 8.66 -31.84
CA MET A 30 2.73 8.73 -30.57
C MET A 30 2.81 10.12 -29.93
N HIS A 31 3.53 11.06 -30.49
CA HIS A 31 3.72 12.41 -29.95
C HIS A 31 2.39 13.13 -29.71
N GLU A 32 1.44 13.09 -30.66
CA GLU A 32 0.14 13.75 -30.53
C GLU A 32 -0.69 13.15 -29.38
N ALA A 33 -0.67 11.85 -29.21
CA ALA A 33 -1.36 11.17 -28.12
C ALA A 33 -0.75 11.56 -26.76
N HIS A 34 0.58 11.64 -26.70
CA HIS A 34 1.28 12.08 -25.49
C HIS A 34 1.00 13.57 -25.17
N ASP A 35 0.96 14.45 -26.18
CA ASP A 35 0.61 15.85 -26.02
C ASP A 35 -0.82 16.02 -25.45
N ALA A 36 -1.76 15.20 -25.91
CA ALA A 36 -3.11 15.15 -25.35
C ALA A 36 -3.12 14.71 -23.88
N LEU A 37 -2.30 13.73 -23.50
CA LEU A 37 -2.16 13.29 -22.11
C LEU A 37 -1.59 14.41 -21.20
N ILE A 38 -0.62 15.18 -21.69
CA ILE A 38 -0.10 16.36 -20.99
C ILE A 38 -1.22 17.37 -20.75
N CYS A 39 -2.05 17.63 -21.76
CA CYS A 39 -3.19 18.54 -21.64
C CYS A 39 -4.19 18.05 -20.57
N ILE A 40 -4.54 16.78 -20.57
CA ILE A 40 -5.44 16.16 -19.57
C ILE A 40 -4.86 16.33 -18.16
N LYS A 41 -3.58 16.01 -17.97
CA LYS A 41 -2.88 16.16 -16.69
C LYS A 41 -2.90 17.57 -16.15
N ASN A 42 -2.68 18.55 -17.03
CA ASN A 42 -2.57 19.97 -16.67
C ASN A 42 -3.91 20.71 -16.74
N LYS A 43 -5.01 20.03 -17.09
CA LYS A 43 -6.35 20.62 -17.28
C LYS A 43 -6.33 21.77 -18.29
N THR A 44 -5.63 21.60 -19.41
CA THR A 44 -5.50 22.54 -20.53
C THR A 44 -6.03 21.93 -21.82
N TYR A 45 -6.16 22.72 -22.87
CA TYR A 45 -6.61 22.25 -24.19
C TYR A 45 -5.47 22.22 -25.19
N VAL A 46 -5.54 21.31 -26.17
CA VAL A 46 -4.49 21.16 -27.21
C VAL A 46 -4.25 22.44 -27.99
N ASN A 47 -5.29 23.27 -28.19
CA ASN A 47 -5.24 24.52 -28.96
C ASN A 47 -4.73 25.72 -28.14
N GLU A 48 -4.52 25.56 -26.83
CA GLU A 48 -3.98 26.64 -26.00
C GLU A 48 -2.53 26.95 -26.37
N LYS A 49 -2.24 28.27 -26.56
CA LYS A 49 -0.90 28.69 -26.93
C LYS A 49 0.08 28.68 -25.76
N GLN A 50 -0.40 28.98 -24.54
CA GLN A 50 0.42 29.05 -23.33
C GLN A 50 0.24 27.77 -22.51
N ARG A 51 0.91 26.70 -22.91
CA ARG A 51 0.90 25.43 -22.23
C ARG A 51 2.24 24.73 -22.35
N ILE A 52 2.47 23.71 -21.52
CA ILE A 52 3.62 22.84 -21.67
C ILE A 52 3.44 22.03 -22.95
N LYS A 53 4.41 22.14 -23.84
CA LYS A 53 4.47 21.38 -25.10
C LYS A 53 5.88 20.82 -25.24
N LEU A 54 5.99 19.53 -25.41
CA LEU A 54 7.27 18.86 -25.68
C LEU A 54 7.46 18.70 -27.20
N SER A 55 8.72 18.49 -27.59
CA SER A 55 9.04 18.17 -28.99
C SER A 55 8.65 16.73 -29.34
N ASP A 56 8.64 16.41 -30.60
CA ASP A 56 8.41 15.05 -31.10
C ASP A 56 9.63 14.12 -30.93
N GLN A 57 10.68 14.59 -30.25
CA GLN A 57 11.93 13.87 -30.08
C GLN A 57 11.99 12.97 -28.84
N HIS A 58 10.92 12.89 -28.06
CA HIS A 58 10.85 12.09 -26.83
C HIS A 58 10.40 10.64 -27.05
N TYR A 59 10.70 10.07 -28.20
CA TYR A 59 10.47 8.64 -28.50
C TYR A 59 11.72 7.80 -28.22
N LEU A 60 11.52 6.49 -28.11
CA LEU A 60 12.63 5.53 -27.94
C LEU A 60 13.42 5.46 -29.25
N LYS A 61 14.61 6.07 -29.25
CA LYS A 61 15.50 6.09 -30.41
C LYS A 61 16.21 4.75 -30.59
N SER A 62 16.45 4.40 -31.83
CA SER A 62 17.32 3.27 -32.20
C SER A 62 18.79 3.58 -31.91
N ASP A 63 19.63 2.54 -31.87
CA ASP A 63 21.07 2.69 -31.66
C ASP A 63 21.70 3.59 -32.73
N SER A 64 21.28 3.49 -33.98
CA SER A 64 21.75 4.33 -35.08
C SER A 64 21.41 5.80 -34.90
N GLU A 65 20.18 6.10 -34.43
CA GLU A 65 19.75 7.47 -34.14
C GLU A 65 20.49 8.05 -32.95
N MET A 66 20.81 7.23 -31.93
CA MET A 66 21.61 7.65 -30.79
C MET A 66 23.07 7.90 -31.18
N LEU A 67 23.65 7.08 -32.05
CA LEU A 67 25.00 7.27 -32.61
C LEU A 67 25.10 8.56 -33.42
N GLU A 68 24.10 8.89 -34.21
CA GLU A 68 24.05 10.16 -34.95
C GLU A 68 23.90 11.35 -34.01
N LEU A 69 23.00 11.26 -33.03
CA LEU A 69 22.69 12.34 -32.09
C LEU A 69 23.91 12.73 -31.21
N PHE A 70 24.70 11.77 -30.82
CA PHE A 70 25.90 11.96 -29.97
C PHE A 70 27.21 11.74 -30.72
N SER A 71 27.24 11.98 -32.03
CA SER A 71 28.40 11.82 -32.87
C SER A 71 29.63 12.68 -32.45
N ASP A 72 29.36 13.79 -31.75
CA ASP A 72 30.37 14.68 -31.18
C ASP A 72 30.80 14.28 -29.76
N LEU A 73 30.15 13.29 -29.13
CA LEU A 73 30.46 12.75 -27.81
C LEU A 73 30.42 11.21 -27.78
N PRO A 74 31.27 10.54 -28.60
CA PRO A 74 31.25 9.08 -28.72
C PRO A 74 31.56 8.37 -27.41
N GLU A 75 32.38 8.98 -26.54
CA GLU A 75 32.71 8.45 -25.22
C GLU A 75 31.49 8.31 -24.30
N ALA A 76 30.50 9.20 -24.43
CA ALA A 76 29.26 9.12 -23.66
C ALA A 76 28.41 7.91 -24.06
N LEU A 77 28.44 7.52 -25.33
CA LEU A 77 27.79 6.28 -25.82
C LEU A 77 28.57 5.02 -25.37
N GLU A 78 29.86 5.06 -25.39
CA GLU A 78 30.67 3.95 -24.86
C GLU A 78 30.44 3.74 -23.38
N ASN A 79 30.31 4.83 -22.62
CA ASN A 79 29.97 4.76 -21.21
C ASN A 79 28.58 4.18 -20.95
N ASN A 80 27.60 4.34 -21.84
CA ASN A 80 26.29 3.67 -21.73
C ASN A 80 26.45 2.14 -21.74
N PHE A 81 27.34 1.61 -22.58
CA PHE A 81 27.62 0.18 -22.60
C PHE A 81 28.29 -0.29 -21.32
N ASN A 82 29.19 0.51 -20.76
CA ASN A 82 29.97 0.17 -19.57
C ASN A 82 29.19 0.40 -18.26
N PHE A 83 28.21 1.30 -18.24
CA PHE A 83 27.47 1.68 -17.03
C PHE A 83 26.77 0.51 -16.33
N PRO A 84 26.07 -0.43 -17.01
CA PRO A 84 25.43 -1.56 -16.36
C PRO A 84 26.39 -2.45 -15.56
N TYR A 85 27.65 -2.57 -15.98
CA TYR A 85 28.66 -3.37 -15.27
C TYR A 85 29.08 -2.76 -13.92
N ARG A 86 28.78 -1.48 -13.70
CA ARG A 86 28.98 -0.80 -12.42
C ARG A 86 27.83 -1.03 -11.44
N CYS A 87 26.68 -1.49 -11.95
CA CYS A 87 25.48 -1.77 -11.16
C CYS A 87 25.49 -3.24 -10.72
N VAL A 88 26.21 -3.54 -9.66
CA VAL A 88 26.42 -4.93 -9.17
C VAL A 88 25.32 -5.43 -8.23
N PHE A 89 24.45 -4.54 -7.78
CA PHE A 89 23.34 -4.90 -6.90
C PHE A 89 22.15 -5.41 -7.69
N ARG A 90 21.74 -6.64 -7.41
CA ARG A 90 20.49 -7.22 -7.94
C ARG A 90 19.45 -7.26 -6.84
N PRO A 91 18.32 -6.53 -6.97
CA PRO A 91 17.23 -6.65 -6.05
C PRO A 91 16.71 -8.09 -5.99
N LEU A 92 16.63 -8.64 -4.81
CA LEU A 92 16.03 -9.96 -4.59
C LEU A 92 14.64 -9.78 -4.01
N PHE A 93 13.67 -10.49 -4.59
CA PHE A 93 12.34 -10.58 -3.98
C PHE A 93 12.41 -11.45 -2.73
N SER A 94 12.04 -10.88 -1.59
CA SER A 94 11.86 -11.62 -0.36
C SER A 94 10.37 -11.86 -0.12
N LYS A 95 10.06 -12.98 0.55
CA LYS A 95 8.69 -13.21 1.02
C LYS A 95 8.34 -12.15 2.08
N PRO A 96 7.09 -11.70 2.15
CA PRO A 96 6.65 -10.81 3.21
C PRO A 96 6.96 -11.39 4.58
N ILE A 97 7.57 -10.59 5.45
CA ILE A 97 7.84 -10.98 6.84
C ILE A 97 6.70 -10.43 7.68
N LEU A 98 5.88 -11.34 8.21
CA LEU A 98 4.78 -11.00 9.09
C LEU A 98 5.23 -11.19 10.55
N PRO A 99 4.86 -10.27 11.45
CA PRO A 99 5.12 -10.44 12.86
C PRO A 99 4.33 -11.65 13.38
N ASN A 100 4.97 -12.49 14.18
CA ASN A 100 4.34 -13.64 14.79
C ASN A 100 4.02 -13.34 16.25
N ILE A 101 2.74 -13.39 16.62
CA ILE A 101 2.31 -13.34 18.04
C ILE A 101 2.18 -14.77 18.54
N SER A 102 3.27 -15.47 18.73
CA SER A 102 3.29 -16.67 19.55
C SER A 102 3.62 -16.28 21.00
N SER A 103 2.64 -16.10 21.83
CA SER A 103 2.89 -16.13 23.28
C SER A 103 2.69 -17.57 23.73
N GLU A 104 3.68 -18.13 24.42
CA GLU A 104 3.60 -19.45 25.08
C GLU A 104 2.36 -19.61 25.96
N LYS A 105 1.73 -18.51 26.37
CA LYS A 105 0.54 -18.48 27.24
C LYS A 105 -0.80 -18.51 26.51
N ARG A 106 -0.89 -18.22 25.19
CA ARG A 106 -2.17 -18.11 24.47
C ARG A 106 -2.38 -19.13 23.34
N GLY A 107 -1.38 -19.91 22.98
CA GLY A 107 -1.48 -20.92 21.93
C GLY A 107 -1.28 -20.38 20.52
N ASN A 108 -1.74 -21.14 19.50
CA ASN A 108 -1.61 -20.79 18.09
C ASN A 108 -2.48 -19.58 17.74
N ALA A 109 -1.92 -18.62 16.99
CA ALA A 109 -2.60 -17.41 16.52
C ALA A 109 -3.91 -17.70 15.78
N ASP A 110 -3.96 -18.78 14.98
CA ASP A 110 -5.14 -19.18 14.22
C ASP A 110 -6.33 -19.54 15.13
N LYS A 111 -6.04 -20.28 16.21
CA LYS A 111 -7.06 -20.64 17.20
C LYS A 111 -7.56 -19.39 17.95
N ILE A 112 -6.64 -18.53 18.38
CA ILE A 112 -7.00 -17.28 19.06
C ILE A 112 -7.86 -16.42 18.17
N LEU A 113 -7.49 -16.28 16.89
CA LEU A 113 -8.25 -15.52 15.92
C LEU A 113 -9.68 -16.05 15.79
N ARG A 114 -9.86 -17.37 15.66
CA ARG A 114 -11.19 -18.01 15.60
C ARG A 114 -12.00 -17.74 16.86
N ASP A 115 -11.44 -18.04 18.02
CA ASP A 115 -12.13 -17.92 19.31
C ASP A 115 -12.55 -16.44 19.57
N ASP A 116 -11.64 -15.48 19.35
CA ASP A 116 -11.92 -14.06 19.54
C ASP A 116 -12.95 -13.54 18.53
N SER A 117 -12.92 -14.03 17.29
CA SER A 117 -13.87 -13.64 16.24
C SER A 117 -15.29 -14.14 16.54
N TYR A 118 -15.42 -15.39 16.93
CA TYR A 118 -16.73 -15.94 17.34
C TYR A 118 -17.29 -15.26 18.59
N PHE A 119 -16.43 -14.99 19.57
CA PHE A 119 -16.83 -14.24 20.75
C PHE A 119 -17.31 -12.82 20.39
N GLY A 120 -16.57 -12.15 19.51
CA GLY A 120 -16.94 -10.83 19.01
C GLY A 120 -18.26 -10.84 18.22
N LEU A 121 -18.46 -11.86 17.35
CA LEU A 121 -19.70 -12.02 16.59
C LEU A 121 -20.91 -12.09 17.55
N LYS A 122 -20.84 -12.97 18.57
CA LYS A 122 -21.91 -13.11 19.55
C LYS A 122 -22.26 -11.79 20.22
N LYS A 123 -21.24 -11.06 20.71
CA LYS A 123 -21.44 -9.74 21.33
C LYS A 123 -22.06 -8.71 20.38
N LYS A 124 -21.58 -8.66 19.14
CA LYS A 124 -22.09 -7.71 18.13
C LYS A 124 -23.54 -8.02 17.73
N LEU A 125 -23.89 -9.31 17.59
CA LEU A 125 -25.26 -9.71 17.27
C LEU A 125 -26.23 -9.47 18.44
N GLU A 126 -25.81 -9.74 19.67
CA GLU A 126 -26.60 -9.42 20.86
C GLU A 126 -26.85 -7.91 20.96
N LYS A 127 -25.81 -7.09 20.83
CA LYS A 127 -25.89 -5.64 20.93
C LYS A 127 -26.74 -5.01 19.83
N ASN A 128 -26.56 -5.45 18.57
CA ASN A 128 -27.18 -4.79 17.41
C ASN A 128 -28.55 -5.34 17.03
N PHE A 129 -28.82 -6.60 17.36
CA PHE A 129 -30.04 -7.31 16.93
C PHE A 129 -30.81 -7.99 18.08
N GLY A 130 -30.32 -7.93 19.32
CA GLY A 130 -30.97 -8.56 20.46
C GLY A 130 -30.94 -10.11 20.45
N ILE A 131 -30.09 -10.72 19.60
CA ILE A 131 -29.99 -12.19 19.45
C ILE A 131 -29.21 -12.74 20.64
N LYS A 132 -29.91 -13.47 21.55
CA LYS A 132 -29.27 -14.08 22.72
C LYS A 132 -28.55 -15.38 22.38
N CYS A 133 -27.49 -15.72 23.13
CA CYS A 133 -26.66 -16.91 22.91
C CYS A 133 -27.42 -18.25 22.94
N GLN A 134 -28.61 -18.30 23.52
CA GLN A 134 -29.40 -19.53 23.67
C GLN A 134 -30.10 -19.97 22.37
N ASP A 135 -30.36 -19.02 21.43
CA ASP A 135 -31.15 -19.25 20.23
C ASP A 135 -30.31 -19.27 18.93
N LEU A 136 -28.98 -19.35 19.04
CA LEU A 136 -28.09 -19.14 17.90
C LEU A 136 -28.19 -20.21 16.79
N SER A 137 -28.41 -21.47 17.14
CA SER A 137 -28.36 -22.57 16.16
C SER A 137 -29.56 -22.60 15.19
N LEU A 138 -30.65 -21.94 15.52
CA LEU A 138 -31.87 -21.88 14.71
C LEU A 138 -32.12 -20.50 14.10
N ASN A 139 -31.26 -19.52 14.36
CA ASN A 139 -31.44 -18.16 13.89
C ASN A 139 -30.79 -17.97 12.51
N GLU A 140 -31.60 -17.79 11.47
CA GLU A 140 -31.15 -17.60 10.09
C GLU A 140 -30.13 -16.44 9.94
N LYS A 141 -30.34 -15.36 10.69
CA LYS A 141 -29.41 -14.22 10.67
C LYS A 141 -28.05 -14.62 11.24
N TYR A 142 -28.03 -15.35 12.36
CA TYR A 142 -26.77 -15.87 12.92
C TYR A 142 -26.07 -16.78 11.93
N LEU A 143 -26.78 -17.69 11.28
CA LEU A 143 -26.20 -18.61 10.30
C LEU A 143 -25.56 -17.85 9.14
N LYS A 144 -26.23 -16.85 8.60
CA LYS A 144 -25.67 -15.99 7.54
C LYS A 144 -24.36 -15.32 7.94
N TYR A 145 -24.29 -14.77 9.17
CA TYR A 145 -23.07 -14.13 9.68
C TYR A 145 -21.98 -15.17 9.96
N LYS A 146 -22.35 -16.33 10.47
CA LYS A 146 -21.44 -17.42 10.77
C LYS A 146 -20.78 -17.97 9.50
N ASP A 147 -21.54 -18.25 8.45
CA ASP A 147 -21.03 -18.77 7.19
C ASP A 147 -20.02 -17.79 6.55
N ARG A 148 -20.34 -16.50 6.58
CA ARG A 148 -19.41 -15.46 6.11
C ARG A 148 -18.16 -15.36 6.99
N LEU A 149 -18.31 -15.49 8.31
CA LEU A 149 -17.17 -15.44 9.24
C LEU A 149 -16.25 -16.65 9.02
N ASP A 150 -16.80 -17.84 8.86
CA ASP A 150 -16.03 -19.05 8.60
C ASP A 150 -15.23 -18.94 7.30
N HIS A 151 -15.86 -18.49 6.24
CA HIS A 151 -15.23 -18.25 4.95
C HIS A 151 -14.04 -17.25 5.05
N GLU A 152 -14.23 -16.13 5.72
CA GLU A 152 -13.16 -15.14 5.90
C GLU A 152 -12.02 -15.68 6.78
N LEU A 153 -12.35 -16.39 7.87
CA LEU A 153 -11.35 -17.00 8.75
C LEU A 153 -10.48 -18.03 8.03
N ASP A 154 -11.08 -18.86 7.18
CA ASP A 154 -10.34 -19.86 6.41
C ASP A 154 -9.33 -19.18 5.48
N ILE A 155 -9.74 -18.15 4.74
CA ILE A 155 -8.83 -17.38 3.87
C ILE A 155 -7.72 -16.68 4.66
N ILE A 156 -8.05 -16.01 5.77
CA ILE A 156 -7.07 -15.29 6.59
C ILE A 156 -6.03 -16.26 7.16
N ILE A 157 -6.44 -17.44 7.60
CA ILE A 157 -5.56 -18.46 8.17
C ILE A 157 -4.70 -19.10 7.09
N GLU A 158 -5.28 -19.47 5.94
CA GLU A 158 -4.56 -20.02 4.80
C GLU A 158 -3.45 -19.06 4.32
N MET A 159 -3.77 -17.76 4.23
CA MET A 159 -2.82 -16.71 3.87
C MET A 159 -1.86 -16.33 5.01
N LYS A 160 -1.98 -16.93 6.20
CA LYS A 160 -1.12 -16.73 7.39
C LYS A 160 -1.18 -15.29 7.97
N TYR A 161 -2.31 -14.63 7.86
CA TYR A 161 -2.50 -13.26 8.38
C TYR A 161 -3.12 -13.20 9.78
N ALA A 162 -3.33 -14.34 10.48
CA ALA A 162 -3.96 -14.37 11.80
C ALA A 162 -3.27 -13.44 12.81
N SER A 163 -1.94 -13.50 12.91
CA SER A 163 -1.17 -12.61 13.81
C SER A 163 -1.35 -11.14 13.47
N TYR A 164 -1.41 -10.77 12.19
CA TYR A 164 -1.63 -9.40 11.76
C TYR A 164 -2.97 -8.84 12.26
N PHE A 165 -4.06 -9.58 12.07
CA PHE A 165 -5.38 -9.18 12.58
C PHE A 165 -5.41 -9.03 14.10
N LEU A 166 -4.75 -9.95 14.82
CA LEU A 166 -4.66 -9.90 16.27
C LEU A 166 -3.88 -8.68 16.79
N ILE A 167 -2.77 -8.32 16.13
CA ILE A 167 -2.00 -7.11 16.46
C ILE A 167 -2.85 -5.87 16.25
N VAL A 168 -3.50 -5.77 15.09
CA VAL A 168 -4.35 -4.62 14.77
C VAL A 168 -5.49 -4.48 15.78
N SER A 169 -6.17 -5.59 16.09
CA SER A 169 -7.22 -5.62 17.11
C SER A 169 -6.73 -5.19 18.49
N ASP A 170 -5.53 -5.59 18.86
CA ASP A 170 -4.94 -5.32 20.17
C ASP A 170 -4.76 -3.82 20.41
N TYR A 171 -4.07 -3.12 19.53
CA TYR A 171 -3.82 -1.70 19.75
C TYR A 171 -5.07 -0.83 19.56
N ILE A 172 -6.02 -1.25 18.71
CA ILE A 172 -7.31 -0.56 18.59
C ILE A 172 -8.14 -0.72 19.86
N LYS A 173 -8.22 -1.92 20.41
CA LYS A 173 -8.89 -2.17 21.69
C LYS A 173 -8.23 -1.40 22.81
N TRP A 174 -6.90 -1.37 22.85
CA TRP A 174 -6.15 -0.58 23.81
C TRP A 174 -6.48 0.92 23.69
N ALA A 175 -6.49 1.47 22.48
CA ALA A 175 -6.84 2.85 22.25
C ALA A 175 -8.26 3.17 22.74
N LYS A 176 -9.26 2.34 22.36
CA LYS A 176 -10.65 2.50 22.78
C LYS A 176 -10.82 2.40 24.31
N THR A 177 -10.03 1.58 25.01
CA THR A 177 -10.08 1.45 26.48
C THR A 177 -9.34 2.58 27.22
N ASN A 178 -8.50 3.35 26.52
CA ASN A 178 -7.80 4.51 27.06
C ASN A 178 -8.39 5.84 26.56
N ASP A 179 -9.66 5.85 26.20
CA ASP A 179 -10.39 7.03 25.74
C ASP A 179 -9.72 7.78 24.58
N ILE A 180 -9.09 7.02 23.69
CA ILE A 180 -8.56 7.53 22.41
C ILE A 180 -9.61 7.27 21.34
N PRO A 181 -10.22 8.31 20.73
CA PRO A 181 -11.15 8.13 19.64
C PRO A 181 -10.50 7.44 18.44
N VAL A 182 -11.18 6.41 17.94
CA VAL A 182 -10.79 5.64 16.76
C VAL A 182 -11.89 5.73 15.73
N GLY A 183 -11.55 5.99 14.48
CA GLY A 183 -12.50 6.03 13.38
C GLY A 183 -13.19 4.67 13.16
N PRO A 184 -14.39 4.66 12.54
CA PRO A 184 -15.20 3.45 12.36
C PRO A 184 -14.59 2.44 11.37
N GLY A 185 -13.54 2.83 10.68
CA GLY A 185 -12.90 2.09 9.61
C GLY A 185 -13.19 2.67 8.23
N ARG A 186 -12.24 2.56 7.33
CA ARG A 186 -12.30 2.99 5.92
C ARG A 186 -11.51 2.05 5.04
N GLY A 187 -11.51 2.31 3.73
CA GLY A 187 -10.80 1.47 2.75
C GLY A 187 -11.41 0.08 2.62
N SER A 188 -10.62 -0.83 2.07
CA SER A 188 -11.06 -2.22 1.80
C SER A 188 -11.25 -3.05 3.07
N GLY A 189 -10.53 -2.73 4.15
CA GLY A 189 -10.62 -3.44 5.43
C GLY A 189 -12.00 -3.38 6.09
N ALA A 190 -12.81 -2.36 5.77
CA ALA A 190 -14.21 -2.27 6.20
C ALA A 190 -15.10 -3.40 5.64
N GLY A 191 -14.64 -4.09 4.58
CA GLY A 191 -15.33 -5.25 4.01
C GLY A 191 -15.17 -6.57 4.78
N SER A 192 -14.31 -6.61 5.81
CA SER A 192 -14.05 -7.81 6.60
C SER A 192 -14.97 -7.94 7.81
N LEU A 193 -15.70 -9.05 7.88
CA LEU A 193 -16.51 -9.42 9.04
C LEU A 193 -15.65 -9.81 10.23
N VAL A 194 -14.51 -10.45 10.01
CA VAL A 194 -13.52 -10.75 11.05
C VAL A 194 -13.03 -9.45 11.69
N ALA A 195 -12.72 -8.42 10.90
CA ALA A 195 -12.30 -7.12 11.40
C ALA A 195 -13.40 -6.46 12.25
N TRP A 196 -14.65 -6.57 11.85
CA TRP A 196 -15.79 -6.07 12.61
C TRP A 196 -15.98 -6.83 13.94
N CYS A 197 -15.89 -8.16 13.92
CA CYS A 197 -15.96 -9.00 15.12
C CYS A 197 -14.85 -8.68 16.12
N LEU A 198 -13.63 -8.46 15.63
CA LEU A 198 -12.47 -8.10 16.44
C LEU A 198 -12.45 -6.64 16.92
N SER A 199 -13.48 -5.84 16.57
CA SER A 199 -13.58 -4.40 16.86
C SER A 199 -12.47 -3.55 16.20
N ILE A 200 -11.87 -4.06 15.13
CA ILE A 200 -10.97 -3.30 14.26
C ILE A 200 -11.79 -2.24 13.53
N THR A 201 -12.95 -2.64 12.99
CA THR A 201 -13.91 -1.73 12.36
C THR A 201 -15.24 -1.71 13.13
N ASP A 202 -16.00 -0.64 12.96
CA ASP A 202 -17.36 -0.52 13.53
C ASP A 202 -18.43 -0.56 12.43
N VAL A 203 -18.03 -0.80 11.18
CA VAL A 203 -18.92 -0.95 10.02
C VAL A 203 -19.28 -2.43 9.85
N ASP A 204 -20.60 -2.73 9.82
CA ASP A 204 -21.09 -4.09 9.56
C ASP A 204 -21.06 -4.38 8.04
N PRO A 205 -20.15 -5.24 7.56
CA PRO A 205 -19.99 -5.45 6.12
C PRO A 205 -21.17 -6.16 5.47
N ILE A 206 -21.93 -6.96 6.23
CA ILE A 206 -23.11 -7.66 5.70
C ILE A 206 -24.27 -6.70 5.52
N LYS A 207 -24.47 -5.79 6.49
CA LYS A 207 -25.51 -4.77 6.41
C LYS A 207 -25.33 -3.84 5.20
N PHE A 208 -24.10 -3.52 4.85
CA PHE A 208 -23.75 -2.62 3.76
C PHE A 208 -23.33 -3.34 2.47
N ASN A 209 -23.49 -4.65 2.38
CA ASN A 209 -23.13 -5.48 1.22
C ASN A 209 -21.67 -5.27 0.75
N LEU A 210 -20.74 -5.15 1.70
CA LEU A 210 -19.32 -4.97 1.40
C LEU A 210 -18.66 -6.31 1.05
N ILE A 211 -17.74 -6.27 0.11
CA ILE A 211 -17.08 -7.45 -0.47
C ILE A 211 -15.72 -7.66 0.21
N PHE A 212 -15.52 -8.83 0.82
CA PHE A 212 -14.26 -9.21 1.49
C PHE A 212 -13.10 -9.42 0.50
N GLU A 213 -13.37 -9.96 -0.67
CA GLU A 213 -12.39 -10.28 -1.69
C GLU A 213 -11.68 -9.02 -2.27
N ARG A 214 -12.23 -7.83 -2.01
CA ARG A 214 -11.54 -6.56 -2.29
C ARG A 214 -10.45 -6.24 -1.28
N PHE A 215 -10.56 -6.79 -0.08
CA PHE A 215 -9.58 -6.62 1.00
C PHE A 215 -8.52 -7.74 0.98
N LEU A 216 -8.96 -9.00 0.92
CA LEU A 216 -8.11 -10.18 0.84
C LEU A 216 -8.62 -11.11 -0.27
N ASN A 217 -7.71 -11.46 -1.18
CA ASN A 217 -7.97 -12.41 -2.24
C ASN A 217 -6.76 -13.32 -2.41
N PRO A 218 -6.90 -14.66 -2.28
CA PRO A 218 -5.81 -15.62 -2.47
C PRO A 218 -5.14 -15.53 -3.85
N ASP A 219 -5.90 -15.16 -4.88
CA ASP A 219 -5.40 -15.01 -6.25
C ASP A 219 -4.57 -13.74 -6.45
N ARG A 220 -4.58 -12.84 -5.48
CA ARG A 220 -3.88 -11.56 -5.54
C ARG A 220 -2.84 -11.47 -4.43
N ILE A 221 -1.56 -11.54 -4.79
CA ILE A 221 -0.43 -11.45 -3.86
C ILE A 221 -0.30 -9.98 -3.40
N SER A 222 -1.21 -9.52 -2.54
CA SER A 222 -1.08 -8.22 -1.87
C SER A 222 -1.28 -8.41 -0.37
N MET A 223 -0.43 -7.78 0.43
CA MET A 223 -0.63 -7.76 1.88
C MET A 223 -1.90 -6.98 2.23
N PRO A 224 -2.66 -7.43 3.26
CA PRO A 224 -3.78 -6.66 3.76
C PRO A 224 -3.28 -5.35 4.37
N ASP A 225 -4.04 -4.28 4.15
CA ASP A 225 -3.76 -2.96 4.70
C ASP A 225 -5.00 -2.41 5.40
N PHE A 226 -4.87 -2.10 6.69
CA PHE A 226 -5.92 -1.45 7.47
C PHE A 226 -5.63 0.04 7.60
N ASP A 227 -6.49 0.85 7.03
CA ASP A 227 -6.53 2.30 7.24
C ASP A 227 -7.24 2.62 8.56
N ILE A 228 -6.49 3.08 9.55
CA ILE A 228 -7.02 3.36 10.89
C ILE A 228 -6.78 4.82 11.24
N ASP A 229 -7.86 5.52 11.57
CA ASP A 229 -7.82 6.92 11.95
C ASP A 229 -7.89 7.04 13.47
N PHE A 230 -6.86 7.63 14.08
CA PHE A 230 -6.81 7.98 15.49
C PHE A 230 -6.98 9.49 15.67
N CYS A 231 -7.50 9.91 16.82
CA CYS A 231 -7.49 11.30 17.23
C CYS A 231 -6.05 11.84 17.17
N GLU A 232 -5.85 12.95 16.45
CA GLU A 232 -4.54 13.55 16.20
C GLU A 232 -3.80 13.87 17.50
N ASP A 233 -4.50 14.46 18.49
CA ASP A 233 -3.92 14.86 19.77
C ASP A 233 -3.43 13.68 20.63
N LYS A 234 -4.01 12.48 20.42
CA LYS A 234 -3.72 11.30 21.25
C LYS A 234 -3.03 10.16 20.50
N ARG A 235 -2.78 10.33 19.21
CA ARG A 235 -2.17 9.29 18.35
C ARG A 235 -0.82 8.81 18.89
N ASP A 236 -0.03 9.71 19.38
CA ASP A 236 1.32 9.41 19.89
C ASP A 236 1.30 8.43 21.06
N LEU A 237 0.25 8.44 21.89
CA LEU A 237 0.06 7.47 22.97
C LEU A 237 -0.09 6.03 22.44
N VAL A 238 -0.69 5.85 21.26
CA VAL A 238 -0.80 4.53 20.62
C VAL A 238 0.58 4.05 20.16
N PHE A 239 1.40 4.93 19.61
CA PHE A 239 2.78 4.61 19.25
C PHE A 239 3.63 4.26 20.46
N GLU A 240 3.49 4.99 21.57
CA GLU A 240 4.16 4.67 22.83
C GLU A 240 3.75 3.27 23.34
N TYR A 241 2.45 2.95 23.31
CA TYR A 241 1.96 1.63 23.67
C TYR A 241 2.58 0.53 22.81
N LEU A 242 2.60 0.69 21.48
CA LEU A 242 3.20 -0.26 20.56
C LEU A 242 4.69 -0.42 20.81
N THR A 243 5.42 0.68 20.95
CA THR A 243 6.87 0.65 21.22
C THR A 243 7.18 0.00 22.57
N LYS A 244 6.39 0.27 23.61
CA LYS A 244 6.56 -0.37 24.93
C LYS A 244 6.28 -1.88 24.86
N LYS A 245 5.29 -2.30 24.08
CA LYS A 245 4.86 -3.69 23.98
C LYS A 245 5.75 -4.53 23.08
N TYR A 246 6.10 -4.00 21.90
CA TYR A 246 6.84 -4.71 20.86
C TYR A 246 8.30 -4.27 20.73
N LYS A 247 8.74 -3.28 21.55
CA LYS A 247 10.13 -2.80 21.64
C LYS A 247 10.75 -2.50 20.27
N GLU A 248 11.88 -3.13 19.97
CA GLU A 248 12.65 -2.94 18.75
C GLU A 248 11.95 -3.43 17.46
N SER A 249 10.79 -4.08 17.59
CA SER A 249 10.00 -4.56 16.44
C SER A 249 9.04 -3.50 15.89
N VAL A 250 9.10 -2.26 16.38
CA VAL A 250 8.25 -1.15 15.93
C VAL A 250 9.12 -0.08 15.29
N ALA A 251 8.75 0.33 14.08
CA ALA A 251 9.42 1.41 13.37
C ALA A 251 8.40 2.29 12.63
N HIS A 252 8.74 3.56 12.48
CA HIS A 252 7.99 4.48 11.64
C HIS A 252 8.55 4.49 10.22
N ILE A 253 7.67 4.52 9.23
CA ILE A 253 8.07 4.80 7.86
C ILE A 253 8.21 6.31 7.71
N ILE A 254 9.41 6.78 7.35
CA ILE A 254 9.67 8.20 7.14
C ILE A 254 9.00 8.62 5.83
N THR A 255 8.15 9.64 5.89
CA THR A 255 7.53 10.26 4.72
C THR A 255 8.04 11.69 4.57
N PHE A 256 8.69 11.96 3.43
CA PHE A 256 9.11 13.31 3.09
C PHE A 256 7.96 14.03 2.39
N GLY A 257 7.20 14.81 3.14
CA GLY A 257 6.11 15.64 2.64
C GLY A 257 6.44 17.12 2.75
N LYS A 258 6.04 17.93 1.76
CA LYS A 258 6.04 19.40 1.88
C LYS A 258 4.62 19.85 2.20
N LEU A 259 4.46 20.69 3.22
CA LEU A 259 3.22 21.43 3.41
C LEU A 259 2.99 22.30 2.16
N LYS A 260 1.89 22.05 1.48
CA LYS A 260 1.41 22.91 0.41
C LYS A 260 0.33 23.79 1.03
N ALA A 261 0.59 25.10 1.13
CA ALA A 261 -0.47 26.05 1.36
C ALA A 261 -1.47 25.96 0.19
N ARG A 262 -2.75 25.87 0.50
CA ARG A 262 -3.83 25.94 -0.47
C ARG A 262 -4.25 27.38 -0.69
#